data_092c57b69dfed9f2a74037865aadc33d
#
_entry.id   092c57b69dfed9f2a74037865aadc33d
#
_cell.length_a   1.000
_cell.length_b   1.000
_cell.length_c   1.000
_cell.angle_alpha   90.00
_cell.angle_beta   90.00
_cell.angle_gamma   90.00
#
_symmetry.space_group_name_H-M   'P 1'
#
loop_
_entity.id
_entity.type
_entity.pdbx_description
1 polymer ?
#
loop_
_entity_poly.entity_id
_entity_poly.type
_entity_poly.pdbx_seq_one_letter_code
_entity_poly.pdbx_strand_id
1 'polypeptide(L)'
;MKKKGDVTIVETNDARAELVTRFLERYQSPLQPYSYYGKLFVDLADKHSFDFRLLPAIAMQESNLCKNIPPNSYNCLGFGIHERGTLTFENFDANFERAARELKMYYIDEGLTTPQQIMTKYCPHSDGSWANAVNQFMTEMRYNDRELGKQIDQDNSVLEFLPEE
;
A
#
# COMPACT_ATOMS: atom_id res chain seq x y z
N MET A 1 22.64 25.94 12.31
CA MET A 1 23.09 25.54 10.98
C MET A 1 22.74 24.09 10.76
N LYS A 2 21.89 23.78 9.78
CA LYS A 2 21.59 22.40 9.41
C LYS A 2 22.86 21.72 8.90
N LYS A 3 23.21 20.59 9.48
CA LYS A 3 24.32 19.80 8.99
C LYS A 3 24.00 19.26 7.61
N LYS A 4 24.93 19.38 6.71
CA LYS A 4 24.79 18.92 5.32
C LYS A 4 24.42 17.42 5.23
N GLY A 5 24.80 16.65 6.23
CA GLY A 5 24.45 15.23 6.33
C GLY A 5 22.97 14.95 6.59
N ASP A 6 22.28 15.83 7.29
CA ASP A 6 20.85 15.62 7.58
C ASP A 6 19.99 15.73 6.32
N VAL A 7 20.32 16.68 5.45
CA VAL A 7 19.62 16.86 4.17
C VAL A 7 19.83 15.64 3.26
N THR A 8 21.05 15.11 3.21
CA THR A 8 21.37 13.94 2.38
C THR A 8 20.61 12.69 2.83
N ILE A 9 20.49 12.47 4.14
CA ILE A 9 19.74 11.34 4.70
C ILE A 9 18.27 11.43 4.35
N VAL A 10 17.66 12.60 4.47
CA VAL A 10 16.25 12.84 4.11
C VAL A 10 16.01 12.54 2.63
N GLU A 11 16.85 13.05 1.75
CA GLU A 11 16.75 12.80 0.31
C GLU A 11 16.85 11.30 -0.03
N THR A 12 17.73 10.57 0.60
CA THR A 12 17.90 9.13 0.38
C THR A 12 16.66 8.34 0.81
N ASN A 13 16.03 8.70 1.93
CA ASN A 13 14.83 8.04 2.42
C ASN A 13 13.60 8.36 1.58
N ASP A 14 13.59 9.49 0.89
CA ASP A 14 12.45 9.98 0.14
C ASP A 14 12.25 9.29 -1.22
N ALA A 15 13.22 8.52 -1.72
CA ALA A 15 13.12 7.88 -3.03
C ALA A 15 11.91 6.94 -3.15
N ARG A 16 11.68 6.09 -2.15
CA ARG A 16 10.52 5.20 -2.13
C ARG A 16 9.22 5.97 -1.88
N ALA A 17 9.26 6.94 -0.98
CA ALA A 17 8.13 7.81 -0.69
C ALA A 17 7.71 8.59 -1.93
N GLU A 18 8.67 9.03 -2.74
CA GLU A 18 8.39 9.73 -4.00
C GLU A 18 7.63 8.84 -4.99
N LEU A 19 7.98 7.57 -5.11
CA LEU A 19 7.27 6.64 -5.98
C LEU A 19 5.80 6.49 -5.57
N VAL A 20 5.53 6.37 -4.28
CA VAL A 20 4.16 6.30 -3.75
C VAL A 20 3.44 7.63 -3.95
N THR A 21 4.12 8.75 -3.67
CA THR A 21 3.56 10.10 -3.88
C THR A 21 3.07 10.28 -5.31
N ARG A 22 3.89 9.90 -6.29
CA ARG A 22 3.51 9.97 -7.70
C ARG A 22 2.35 9.06 -8.06
N PHE A 23 2.27 7.91 -7.44
CA PHE A 23 1.14 6.99 -7.62
C PHE A 23 -0.17 7.62 -7.11
N LEU A 24 -0.17 8.19 -5.91
CA LEU A 24 -1.33 8.88 -5.34
C LEU A 24 -1.75 10.07 -6.21
N GLU A 25 -0.80 10.84 -6.67
CA GLU A 25 -1.01 12.00 -7.51
C GLU A 25 -1.60 11.63 -8.87
N ARG A 26 -1.07 10.59 -9.50
CA ARG A 26 -1.54 10.09 -10.81
C ARG A 26 -3.02 9.73 -10.78
N TYR A 27 -3.48 9.14 -9.68
CA TYR A 27 -4.88 8.74 -9.52
C TYR A 27 -5.73 9.76 -8.76
N GLN A 28 -5.18 10.91 -8.45
CA GLN A 28 -5.89 11.99 -7.75
C GLN A 28 -6.59 11.49 -6.47
N SER A 29 -5.83 10.76 -5.66
CA SER A 29 -6.32 10.23 -4.39
C SER A 29 -6.72 11.37 -3.42
N PRO A 30 -7.73 11.17 -2.56
CA PRO A 30 -8.02 12.10 -1.48
C PRO A 30 -6.98 12.08 -0.35
N LEU A 31 -5.99 11.19 -0.42
CA LEU A 31 -4.89 11.12 0.54
C LEU A 31 -3.90 12.27 0.33
N GLN A 32 -4.27 13.45 0.81
CA GLN A 32 -3.50 14.66 0.65
C GLN A 32 -3.04 15.21 2.01
N PRO A 33 -1.87 15.81 2.10
CA PRO A 33 -0.88 16.00 1.02
C PRO A 33 -0.29 14.65 0.54
N TYR A 34 -0.08 14.50 -0.74
CA TYR A 34 0.43 13.24 -1.32
C TYR A 34 1.79 12.85 -0.74
N SER A 35 2.68 13.82 -0.52
CA SER A 35 4.00 13.55 0.06
C SER A 35 3.92 13.05 1.50
N TYR A 36 2.95 13.49 2.27
CA TYR A 36 2.72 13.00 3.63
C TYR A 36 2.34 11.52 3.61
N TYR A 37 1.38 11.15 2.79
CA TYR A 37 0.93 9.76 2.71
C TYR A 37 1.94 8.85 2.01
N GLY A 38 2.68 9.35 1.02
CA GLY A 38 3.80 8.63 0.44
C GLY A 38 4.80 8.21 1.50
N LYS A 39 5.17 9.14 2.38
CA LYS A 39 6.05 8.84 3.52
C LYS A 39 5.41 7.89 4.53
N LEU A 40 4.14 8.08 4.85
CA LEU A 40 3.44 7.22 5.79
C LEU A 40 3.46 5.75 5.34
N PHE A 41 3.17 5.48 4.06
CA PHE A 41 3.20 4.12 3.52
C PHE A 41 4.58 3.48 3.65
N VAL A 42 5.64 4.23 3.38
CA VAL A 42 7.02 3.73 3.53
C VAL A 42 7.34 3.48 5.01
N ASP A 43 7.01 4.41 5.89
CA ASP A 43 7.26 4.28 7.32
C ASP A 43 6.53 3.06 7.92
N LEU A 44 5.29 2.83 7.52
CA LEU A 44 4.53 1.66 7.97
C LEU A 44 5.12 0.35 7.46
N ALA A 45 5.53 0.31 6.20
CA ALA A 45 6.17 -0.85 5.62
C ALA A 45 7.49 -1.18 6.33
N ASP A 46 8.30 -0.17 6.60
CA ASP A 46 9.56 -0.34 7.33
C ASP A 46 9.32 -0.81 8.77
N LYS A 47 8.35 -0.22 9.45
CA LYS A 47 7.99 -0.59 10.82
C LYS A 47 7.56 -2.05 10.93
N HIS A 48 6.84 -2.55 9.96
CA HIS A 48 6.27 -3.90 9.95
C HIS A 48 7.02 -4.88 9.03
N SER A 49 8.11 -4.46 8.42
CA SER A 49 9.00 -5.28 7.59
C SER A 49 8.30 -5.95 6.41
N PHE A 50 7.63 -5.14 5.58
CA PHE A 50 7.08 -5.60 4.31
C PHE A 50 7.33 -4.59 3.20
N ASP A 51 7.02 -4.97 1.96
CA ASP A 51 7.22 -4.13 0.78
C ASP A 51 6.35 -2.88 0.84
N PHE A 52 6.95 -1.71 0.68
CA PHE A 52 6.27 -0.41 0.77
C PHE A 52 5.17 -0.22 -0.29
N ARG A 53 5.21 -0.99 -1.38
CA ARG A 53 4.23 -0.91 -2.47
C ARG A 53 2.94 -1.69 -2.16
N LEU A 54 2.98 -2.63 -1.21
CA LEU A 54 1.87 -3.54 -0.97
C LEU A 54 0.60 -2.82 -0.51
N LEU A 55 0.71 -2.01 0.53
CA LEU A 55 -0.46 -1.37 1.13
C LEU A 55 -1.13 -0.37 0.19
N PRO A 56 -0.41 0.51 -0.51
CA PRO A 56 -1.06 1.38 -1.50
C PRO A 56 -1.65 0.61 -2.69
N ALA A 57 -1.05 -0.51 -3.10
CA ALA A 57 -1.62 -1.34 -4.17
C ALA A 57 -2.94 -1.99 -3.73
N ILE A 58 -3.02 -2.47 -2.49
CA ILE A 58 -4.28 -3.01 -1.94
C ILE A 58 -5.33 -1.91 -1.84
N ALA A 59 -4.97 -0.74 -1.35
CA ALA A 59 -5.89 0.41 -1.28
C ALA A 59 -6.41 0.82 -2.66
N MET A 60 -5.56 0.75 -3.68
CA MET A 60 -5.99 0.99 -5.07
C MET A 60 -7.02 -0.04 -5.51
N GLN A 61 -6.76 -1.31 -5.26
CA GLN A 61 -7.67 -2.40 -5.65
C GLN A 61 -9.00 -2.32 -4.90
N GLU A 62 -8.98 -2.00 -3.62
CA GLU A 62 -10.18 -2.05 -2.79
C GLU A 62 -11.09 -0.82 -2.92
N SER A 63 -10.50 0.35 -3.09
CA SER A 63 -11.27 1.60 -3.03
C SER A 63 -10.83 2.67 -4.02
N ASN A 64 -10.04 2.30 -5.02
CA ASN A 64 -9.45 3.28 -5.94
C ASN A 64 -8.71 4.38 -5.18
N LEU A 65 -7.81 3.97 -4.28
CA LEU A 65 -7.04 4.86 -3.39
C LEU A 65 -7.95 5.78 -2.56
N CYS A 66 -8.90 5.18 -1.85
CA CYS A 66 -9.83 5.87 -0.95
C CYS A 66 -10.89 6.75 -1.62
N LYS A 67 -10.98 6.75 -2.95
CA LYS A 67 -12.04 7.51 -3.64
C LYS A 67 -13.42 6.90 -3.47
N ASN A 68 -13.51 5.58 -3.39
CA ASN A 68 -14.76 4.82 -3.28
C ASN A 68 -14.84 4.15 -1.91
N ILE A 69 -15.19 4.93 -0.91
CA ILE A 69 -15.35 4.44 0.46
C ILE A 69 -16.72 4.84 1.01
N PRO A 70 -17.26 4.11 2.02
CA PRO A 70 -18.48 4.55 2.70
C PRO A 70 -18.28 5.94 3.32
N PRO A 71 -19.30 6.81 3.25
CA PRO A 71 -19.17 8.18 3.76
C PRO A 71 -18.67 8.22 5.20
N ASN A 72 -17.68 9.07 5.47
CA ASN A 72 -17.10 9.31 6.79
C ASN A 72 -16.45 8.07 7.45
N SER A 73 -16.21 7.01 6.68
CA SER A 73 -15.64 5.76 7.23
C SER A 73 -14.12 5.81 7.39
N TYR A 74 -13.43 6.57 6.55
CA TYR A 74 -11.97 6.53 6.40
C TYR A 74 -11.43 5.12 6.21
N ASN A 75 -12.26 4.21 5.66
CA ASN A 75 -11.94 2.80 5.48
C ASN A 75 -11.65 2.51 4.01
N CYS A 76 -10.36 2.54 3.67
CA CYS A 76 -9.87 2.37 2.28
C CYS A 76 -9.69 0.91 1.87
N LEU A 77 -9.78 -0.03 2.81
CA LEU A 77 -9.38 -1.41 2.62
C LEU A 77 -10.52 -2.41 2.81
N GLY A 78 -11.72 -1.91 3.04
CA GLY A 78 -12.90 -2.75 3.18
C GLY A 78 -12.99 -3.53 4.50
N PHE A 79 -12.24 -3.14 5.52
CA PHE A 79 -12.29 -3.81 6.81
C PHE A 79 -13.67 -3.71 7.47
N GLY A 80 -14.21 -4.85 7.87
CA GLY A 80 -15.46 -4.90 8.62
C GLY A 80 -16.66 -4.30 7.89
N ILE A 81 -16.62 -4.20 6.55
CA ILE A 81 -17.78 -3.79 5.76
C ILE A 81 -18.64 -5.02 5.53
N HIS A 82 -19.81 -5.05 6.12
CA HIS A 82 -20.76 -6.14 6.04
C HIS A 82 -22.20 -5.66 6.31
N GLU A 83 -23.17 -6.55 6.23
CA GLU A 83 -24.59 -6.22 6.38
C GLU A 83 -24.96 -5.49 7.67
N ARG A 84 -24.20 -5.69 8.75
CA ARG A 84 -24.46 -5.08 10.05
C ARG A 84 -23.84 -3.71 10.25
N GLY A 85 -23.10 -3.21 9.25
CA GLY A 85 -22.48 -1.91 9.32
C GLY A 85 -21.07 -1.88 8.76
N THR A 86 -20.44 -0.73 8.87
CA THR A 86 -19.10 -0.46 8.37
C THR A 86 -18.19 -0.11 9.54
N LEU A 87 -17.02 -0.75 9.62
CA LEU A 87 -15.98 -0.33 10.53
C LEU A 87 -15.47 1.06 10.09
N THR A 88 -15.50 2.02 11.00
CA THR A 88 -15.02 3.38 10.73
C THR A 88 -13.76 3.66 11.52
N PHE A 89 -12.95 4.58 10.98
CA PHE A 89 -11.70 5.03 11.58
C PHE A 89 -11.78 6.52 11.84
N GLU A 90 -10.97 7.01 12.76
CA GLU A 90 -10.89 8.42 13.09
C GLU A 90 -10.35 9.26 11.91
N ASN A 91 -9.41 8.69 11.17
CA ASN A 91 -8.78 9.31 10.01
C ASN A 91 -8.14 8.23 9.13
N PHE A 92 -7.59 8.62 7.99
CA PHE A 92 -6.91 7.71 7.09
C PHE A 92 -5.67 7.07 7.73
N ASP A 93 -4.93 7.82 8.53
CA ASP A 93 -3.72 7.33 9.21
C ASP A 93 -4.05 6.13 10.10
N ALA A 94 -5.10 6.23 10.91
CA ALA A 94 -5.55 5.14 11.78
C ALA A 94 -5.95 3.89 10.97
N ASN A 95 -6.58 4.07 9.82
CA ASN A 95 -6.93 2.97 8.92
C ASN A 95 -5.67 2.24 8.42
N PHE A 96 -4.68 2.98 7.92
CA PHE A 96 -3.46 2.37 7.38
C PHE A 96 -2.55 1.80 8.46
N GLU A 97 -2.48 2.42 9.62
CA GLU A 97 -1.73 1.86 10.76
C GLU A 97 -2.28 0.50 11.18
N ARG A 98 -3.59 0.38 11.28
CA ARG A 98 -4.23 -0.89 11.59
C ARG A 98 -4.01 -1.91 10.48
N ALA A 99 -4.16 -1.50 9.23
CA ALA A 99 -3.96 -2.36 8.08
C ALA A 99 -2.54 -2.93 8.01
N ALA A 100 -1.53 -2.10 8.23
CA ALA A 100 -0.14 -2.51 8.23
C ALA A 100 0.13 -3.56 9.32
N ARG A 101 -0.38 -3.32 10.51
CA ARG A 101 -0.25 -4.25 11.63
C ARG A 101 -0.92 -5.60 11.33
N GLU A 102 -2.14 -5.58 10.81
CA GLU A 102 -2.88 -6.80 10.49
C GLU A 102 -2.28 -7.57 9.32
N LEU A 103 -1.81 -6.89 8.29
CA LEU A 103 -1.08 -7.54 7.19
C LEU A 103 0.15 -8.28 7.71
N LYS A 104 0.90 -7.66 8.61
CA LYS A 104 2.06 -8.32 9.21
C LYS A 104 1.65 -9.52 10.05
N MET A 105 0.74 -9.34 11.00
CA MET A 105 0.40 -10.36 12.00
C MET A 105 -0.36 -11.54 11.41
N TYR A 106 -1.32 -11.28 10.54
CA TYR A 106 -2.28 -12.29 10.10
C TYR A 106 -2.01 -12.83 8.69
N TYR A 107 -1.04 -12.27 7.99
CA TYR A 107 -0.68 -12.71 6.64
C TYR A 107 0.81 -13.02 6.53
N ILE A 108 1.66 -12.03 6.58
CA ILE A 108 3.09 -12.17 6.33
C ILE A 108 3.75 -13.11 7.36
N ASP A 109 3.44 -12.96 8.64
CA ASP A 109 3.95 -13.85 9.71
C ASP A 109 3.44 -15.28 9.59
N GLU A 110 2.32 -15.49 8.88
CA GLU A 110 1.78 -16.81 8.57
C GLU A 110 2.35 -17.40 7.25
N GLY A 111 3.29 -16.72 6.62
CA GLY A 111 3.92 -17.16 5.38
C GLY A 111 3.19 -16.74 4.11
N LEU A 112 2.16 -15.90 4.21
CA LEU A 112 1.46 -15.35 3.06
C LEU A 112 2.16 -14.08 2.60
N THR A 113 3.12 -14.22 1.70
CA THR A 113 4.07 -13.15 1.34
C THR A 113 3.98 -12.68 -0.12
N THR A 114 3.10 -13.26 -0.91
CA THR A 114 2.81 -12.80 -2.27
C THR A 114 1.37 -12.35 -2.38
N PRO A 115 1.02 -11.47 -3.32
CA PRO A 115 -0.38 -11.12 -3.54
C PRO A 115 -1.30 -12.32 -3.77
N GLN A 116 -0.83 -13.34 -4.48
CA GLN A 116 -1.58 -14.58 -4.71
C GLN A 116 -1.86 -15.32 -3.39
N GLN A 117 -0.87 -15.42 -2.52
CA GLN A 117 -1.03 -16.05 -1.20
C GLN A 117 -1.94 -15.22 -0.29
N ILE A 118 -1.74 -13.90 -0.25
CA ILE A 118 -2.56 -12.99 0.55
C ILE A 118 -4.03 -13.07 0.11
N MET A 119 -4.28 -13.14 -1.18
CA MET A 119 -5.62 -13.25 -1.76
C MET A 119 -6.41 -14.43 -1.19
N THR A 120 -5.76 -15.56 -0.92
CA THR A 120 -6.45 -16.76 -0.41
C THR A 120 -7.20 -16.51 0.89
N LYS A 121 -6.75 -15.54 1.65
CA LYS A 121 -7.37 -15.16 2.93
C LYS A 121 -8.10 -13.81 2.85
N TYR A 122 -7.53 -12.85 2.13
CA TYR A 122 -8.07 -11.49 2.03
C TYR A 122 -9.31 -11.43 1.13
N CYS A 123 -9.27 -12.14 0.02
CA CYS A 123 -10.35 -12.16 -0.99
C CYS A 123 -10.53 -13.59 -1.52
N PRO A 124 -11.03 -14.53 -0.68
CA PRO A 124 -11.03 -15.96 -1.02
C PRO A 124 -11.94 -16.31 -2.21
N HIS A 125 -12.87 -15.44 -2.59
CA HIS A 125 -13.77 -15.66 -3.72
C HIS A 125 -13.19 -15.15 -5.04
N SER A 126 -12.01 -14.53 -5.04
CA SER A 126 -11.39 -14.05 -6.25
C SER A 126 -10.95 -15.20 -7.16
N ASP A 127 -11.12 -15.01 -8.45
CA ASP A 127 -10.62 -15.92 -9.49
C ASP A 127 -9.14 -15.71 -9.85
N GLY A 128 -8.42 -14.89 -9.08
CA GLY A 128 -7.05 -14.49 -9.34
C GLY A 128 -6.92 -13.03 -9.76
N SER A 129 -8.02 -12.39 -10.13
CA SER A 129 -8.00 -11.01 -10.61
C SER A 129 -7.54 -10.01 -9.55
N TRP A 130 -7.86 -10.26 -8.29
CA TRP A 130 -7.41 -9.43 -7.18
C TRP A 130 -5.88 -9.40 -7.09
N ALA A 131 -5.26 -10.57 -7.07
CA ALA A 131 -3.81 -10.68 -6.99
C ALA A 131 -3.12 -10.09 -8.21
N ASN A 132 -3.66 -10.34 -9.40
CA ASN A 132 -3.13 -9.78 -10.64
C ASN A 132 -3.16 -8.26 -10.63
N ALA A 133 -4.25 -7.66 -10.16
CA ALA A 133 -4.37 -6.21 -10.05
C ALA A 133 -3.39 -5.63 -9.04
N VAL A 134 -3.27 -6.24 -7.86
CA VAL A 134 -2.31 -5.79 -6.83
C VAL A 134 -0.88 -5.84 -7.38
N ASN A 135 -0.49 -6.94 -8.04
CA ASN A 135 0.82 -7.06 -8.68
C ASN A 135 1.05 -5.98 -9.73
N GLN A 136 0.05 -5.71 -10.56
CA GLN A 136 0.11 -4.66 -11.57
C GLN A 136 0.39 -3.28 -10.95
N PHE A 137 -0.32 -2.93 -9.88
CA PHE A 137 -0.11 -1.65 -9.20
C PHE A 137 1.25 -1.58 -8.51
N MET A 138 1.72 -2.67 -7.92
CA MET A 138 3.07 -2.73 -7.35
C MET A 138 4.14 -2.49 -8.41
N THR A 139 3.98 -3.07 -9.58
CA THR A 139 4.88 -2.88 -10.73
C THR A 139 4.82 -1.45 -11.24
N GLU A 140 3.63 -0.90 -11.35
CA GLU A 140 3.45 0.50 -11.76
C GLU A 140 4.22 1.45 -10.84
N MET A 141 4.14 1.26 -9.53
CA MET A 141 4.89 2.06 -8.57
C MET A 141 6.40 1.89 -8.70
N ARG A 142 6.85 0.65 -8.88
CA ARG A 142 8.28 0.34 -9.02
C ARG A 142 8.94 1.11 -10.17
N TYR A 143 8.28 1.15 -11.31
CA TYR A 143 8.81 1.77 -12.52
C TYR A 143 8.28 3.19 -12.74
N ASN A 144 7.38 3.64 -11.89
CA ASN A 144 6.67 4.90 -12.04
C ASN A 144 6.05 5.04 -13.44
N ASP A 145 5.45 3.95 -13.94
CA ASP A 145 4.92 3.85 -15.28
C ASP A 145 3.72 2.91 -15.33
N ARG A 146 2.55 3.47 -15.59
CA ARG A 146 1.28 2.75 -15.64
C ARG A 146 1.25 1.70 -16.75
N GLU A 147 1.72 2.04 -17.93
CA GLU A 147 1.68 1.13 -19.08
C GLU A 147 2.66 -0.03 -18.87
N LEU A 148 3.83 0.25 -18.32
CA LEU A 148 4.79 -0.78 -18.00
C LEU A 148 4.25 -1.74 -16.93
N GLY A 149 3.52 -1.22 -15.95
CA GLY A 149 2.85 -2.02 -14.93
C GLY A 149 1.87 -3.04 -15.51
N LYS A 150 1.20 -2.68 -16.62
CA LYS A 150 0.25 -3.57 -17.31
C LYS A 150 0.93 -4.62 -18.17
N GLN A 151 2.16 -4.38 -18.62
CA GLN A 151 2.85 -5.22 -19.60
C GLN A 151 3.74 -6.28 -18.96
N ILE A 152 4.24 -6.03 -17.76
CA ILE A 152 5.18 -6.92 -17.09
C ILE A 152 4.40 -7.94 -16.28
N ASP A 153 4.55 -9.21 -16.62
CA ASP A 153 4.06 -10.32 -15.83
C ASP A 153 4.95 -10.48 -14.59
N GLN A 154 4.33 -10.52 -13.40
CA GLN A 154 5.05 -10.42 -12.15
C GLN A 154 4.64 -11.48 -11.15
N ASP A 155 5.63 -12.09 -10.56
CA ASP A 155 5.51 -12.88 -9.35
C ASP A 155 6.33 -12.18 -8.24
N ASN A 156 5.79 -11.10 -7.71
CA ASN A 156 6.47 -10.28 -6.71
C ASN A 156 6.18 -10.75 -5.30
N SER A 157 7.20 -11.23 -4.61
CA SER A 157 7.12 -11.37 -3.16
C SER A 157 7.02 -9.99 -2.51
N VAL A 158 6.13 -9.86 -1.53
CA VAL A 158 5.98 -8.60 -0.77
C VAL A 158 7.19 -8.30 0.13
N LEU A 159 8.15 -9.20 0.18
CA LEU A 159 9.40 -9.02 0.92
C LEU A 159 10.58 -8.62 0.02
N GLU A 160 10.39 -8.55 -1.30
CA GLU A 160 11.46 -8.33 -2.27
C GLU A 160 12.22 -7.00 -2.06
N PHE A 161 11.55 -6.00 -1.53
CA PHE A 161 12.10 -4.65 -1.41
C PHE A 161 12.24 -4.19 0.04
N LEU A 162 12.53 -5.13 0.93
CA LEU A 162 12.97 -4.74 2.27
C LEU A 162 14.30 -3.99 2.17
N PRO A 163 14.51 -2.97 3.02
CA PRO A 163 15.79 -2.26 3.05
C PRO A 163 16.94 -3.25 3.29
N GLU A 164 18.01 -3.11 2.54
CA GLU A 164 19.23 -3.82 2.83
C GLU A 164 19.80 -3.30 4.16
N GLU A 165 20.16 -4.20 5.04
CA GLU A 165 20.77 -3.85 6.32
C GLU A 165 22.19 -3.28 6.15
#